data_47496d22bc5ea36b771a484008006152
#
_entry.id   47496d22bc5ea36b771a484008006152
#
_cell.length_a   1.000
_cell.length_b   1.000
_cell.length_c   1.000
_cell.angle_alpha   90.00
_cell.angle_beta   90.00
_cell.angle_gamma   90.00
#
_symmetry.space_group_name_H-M   'P 1'
#
loop_
_entity.id
_entity.type
_entity.pdbx_description
1 polymer ?
#
loop_
_entity_poly.entity_id
_entity_poly.type
_entity_poly.pdbx_seq_one_letter_code
_entity_poly.pdbx_strand_id
1 'polypeptide(L)'
;MCTPVIFANVKQLSFIKRNLDSEINLHGIDRLDQLVVGKVNVLNVWREGFDLNLGTNDETVGEYAIKSFVAATQALKEGKVDVLVTAPINKYNIQSETFKFPGHTDYLAQELEGDALMFMVQDNLRVGLLTDHIPVSEVASHLTEALITKKIETIKQSLIQDFSINKPRIAVLGVNPHCGDGGVIGNEDDVILKPTLKKIFEKGTLVFGPFPADGFFGSNQYEKYDAVIATYHDQGLIPFKTLSFGNGVNYTAGLNKIRTSPDHGTAYDIAGKGIADFNSFKEAVYL
;
A
#
# COMPACT_ATOMS: atom_id res chain seq x y z
N MET A 1 -0.77 -21.69 4.36
CA MET A 1 0.43 -21.08 3.73
C MET A 1 0.21 -21.07 2.22
N CYS A 2 0.68 -20.06 1.48
CA CYS A 2 0.43 -19.89 0.04
C CYS A 2 1.40 -20.69 -0.83
N THR A 3 1.08 -20.83 -2.13
CA THR A 3 2.02 -21.28 -3.18
C THR A 3 2.56 -20.03 -3.87
N PRO A 4 3.81 -19.62 -3.61
CA PRO A 4 4.36 -18.40 -4.18
C PRO A 4 4.69 -18.58 -5.67
N VAL A 5 4.39 -17.52 -6.46
CA VAL A 5 4.75 -17.42 -7.87
C VAL A 5 5.48 -16.09 -8.08
N ILE A 6 6.73 -16.16 -8.48
CA ILE A 6 7.52 -14.98 -8.85
C ILE A 6 7.39 -14.77 -10.36
N PHE A 7 6.91 -13.62 -10.78
CA PHE A 7 6.82 -13.22 -12.17
C PHE A 7 8.16 -12.61 -12.61
N ALA A 8 9.04 -13.41 -13.20
CA ALA A 8 10.41 -13.00 -13.51
C ALA A 8 11.01 -13.87 -14.62
N ASN A 9 12.32 -14.12 -14.55
CA ASN A 9 13.03 -15.11 -15.35
C ASN A 9 13.87 -15.98 -14.41
N VAL A 10 13.70 -17.31 -14.49
CA VAL A 10 14.36 -18.24 -13.57
C VAL A 10 15.90 -18.22 -13.69
N LYS A 11 16.45 -17.97 -14.88
CA LYS A 11 17.90 -17.85 -15.07
C LYS A 11 18.44 -16.60 -14.38
N GLN A 12 17.73 -15.46 -14.50
CA GLN A 12 18.08 -14.21 -13.84
C GLN A 12 18.03 -14.34 -12.31
N LEU A 13 16.97 -14.94 -11.76
CA LEU A 13 16.87 -15.20 -10.33
C LEU A 13 17.92 -16.20 -9.84
N SER A 14 18.29 -17.20 -10.65
CA SER A 14 19.36 -18.14 -10.32
C SER A 14 20.74 -17.46 -10.27
N PHE A 15 20.97 -16.42 -11.08
CA PHE A 15 22.16 -15.60 -10.99
C PHE A 15 22.17 -14.79 -9.69
N ILE A 16 21.08 -14.11 -9.36
CA ILE A 16 20.93 -13.33 -8.10
C ILE A 16 21.11 -14.25 -6.88
N LYS A 17 20.45 -15.42 -6.90
CA LYS A 17 20.58 -16.44 -5.86
C LYS A 17 22.03 -16.80 -5.55
N ARG A 18 22.85 -17.03 -6.61
CA ARG A 18 24.27 -17.37 -6.45
C ARG A 18 25.08 -16.22 -5.84
N ASN A 19 24.79 -14.98 -6.25
CA ASN A 19 25.47 -13.80 -5.72
C ASN A 19 25.15 -13.52 -4.24
N LEU A 20 24.01 -14.00 -3.77
CA LEU A 20 23.55 -13.86 -2.39
C LEU A 20 23.77 -15.11 -1.53
N ASP A 21 24.48 -16.13 -2.05
CA ASP A 21 24.69 -17.42 -1.39
C ASP A 21 23.42 -18.06 -0.80
N SER A 22 22.29 -17.87 -1.50
CA SER A 22 20.98 -18.37 -1.06
C SER A 22 20.75 -19.82 -1.48
N GLU A 23 20.25 -20.64 -0.57
CA GLU A 23 19.94 -22.06 -0.83
C GLU A 23 18.51 -22.29 -1.37
N ILE A 24 17.72 -21.25 -1.59
CA ILE A 24 16.32 -21.37 -2.05
C ILE A 24 16.21 -22.18 -3.35
N ASN A 25 15.28 -23.14 -3.40
CA ASN A 25 15.02 -23.92 -4.61
C ASN A 25 13.96 -23.24 -5.47
N LEU A 26 14.39 -22.72 -6.62
CA LEU A 26 13.52 -22.08 -7.60
C LEU A 26 13.01 -23.13 -8.61
N HIS A 27 11.70 -23.14 -8.86
CA HIS A 27 11.06 -24.00 -9.85
C HIS A 27 10.57 -23.15 -11.03
N GLY A 28 11.30 -23.20 -12.14
CA GLY A 28 10.93 -22.47 -13.36
C GLY A 28 9.74 -23.10 -14.08
N ILE A 29 8.78 -22.26 -14.45
CA ILE A 29 7.60 -22.63 -15.23
C ILE A 29 7.40 -21.62 -16.39
N ASP A 30 6.78 -22.04 -17.46
CA ASP A 30 6.42 -21.18 -18.59
C ASP A 30 4.92 -20.84 -18.63
N ARG A 31 4.10 -21.54 -17.83
CA ARG A 31 2.65 -21.33 -17.72
C ARG A 31 2.18 -21.58 -16.29
N LEU A 32 1.15 -20.87 -15.86
CA LEU A 32 0.60 -20.97 -14.49
C LEU A 32 -0.05 -22.35 -14.18
N ASP A 33 -0.49 -23.10 -15.20
CA ASP A 33 -0.99 -24.46 -15.00
C ASP A 33 0.10 -25.49 -14.65
N GLN A 34 1.38 -25.09 -14.68
CA GLN A 34 2.54 -25.91 -14.29
C GLN A 34 2.99 -25.67 -12.85
N LEU A 35 2.20 -24.92 -12.05
CA LEU A 35 2.51 -24.63 -10.65
C LEU A 35 2.67 -25.90 -9.82
N VAL A 36 3.70 -25.91 -8.99
CA VAL A 36 3.94 -26.99 -8.03
C VAL A 36 3.75 -26.47 -6.62
N VAL A 37 2.76 -27.03 -5.90
CA VAL A 37 2.47 -26.69 -4.51
C VAL A 37 3.68 -26.99 -3.62
N GLY A 38 3.98 -26.09 -2.70
CA GLY A 38 5.11 -26.22 -1.77
C GLY A 38 6.47 -25.84 -2.36
N LYS A 39 6.52 -25.37 -3.61
CA LYS A 39 7.73 -24.82 -4.23
C LYS A 39 7.62 -23.32 -4.46
N VAL A 40 8.77 -22.66 -4.54
CA VAL A 40 8.85 -21.29 -5.05
C VAL A 40 8.87 -21.34 -6.56
N ASN A 41 7.72 -21.11 -7.18
CA ASN A 41 7.58 -21.15 -8.64
C ASN A 41 8.06 -19.81 -9.22
N VAL A 42 8.70 -19.89 -10.40
CA VAL A 42 9.13 -18.70 -11.16
C VAL A 42 8.52 -18.81 -12.55
N LEU A 43 7.53 -17.98 -12.83
CA LEU A 43 6.96 -17.84 -14.16
C LEU A 43 7.92 -17.03 -15.04
N ASN A 44 8.40 -17.62 -16.12
CA ASN A 44 9.26 -16.95 -17.10
C ASN A 44 8.43 -15.95 -17.93
N VAL A 45 8.43 -14.69 -17.51
CA VAL A 45 7.75 -13.58 -18.21
C VAL A 45 8.55 -13.14 -19.44
N TRP A 46 9.88 -13.32 -19.40
CA TRP A 46 10.81 -13.09 -20.51
C TRP A 46 11.85 -14.19 -20.57
N ARG A 47 12.52 -14.32 -21.72
CA ARG A 47 13.52 -15.37 -21.95
C ARG A 47 14.95 -14.88 -22.02
N GLU A 48 15.15 -13.65 -22.50
CA GLU A 48 16.47 -13.02 -22.58
C GLU A 48 16.96 -12.65 -21.17
N GLY A 49 18.27 -12.79 -20.95
CA GLY A 49 18.93 -12.24 -19.78
C GLY A 49 19.30 -10.78 -20.01
N PHE A 50 19.49 -10.05 -18.94
CA PHE A 50 20.10 -8.71 -18.96
C PHE A 50 21.15 -8.61 -17.85
N ASP A 51 22.11 -7.73 -18.03
CA ASP A 51 23.12 -7.47 -17.01
C ASP A 51 22.49 -6.72 -15.83
N LEU A 52 22.71 -7.23 -14.62
CA LEU A 52 22.19 -6.65 -13.40
C LEU A 52 23.34 -6.10 -12.56
N ASN A 53 23.44 -4.78 -12.48
CA ASN A 53 24.37 -4.07 -11.62
C ASN A 53 23.63 -3.61 -10.35
N LEU A 54 23.79 -4.36 -9.26
CA LEU A 54 23.11 -4.06 -8.00
C LEU A 54 23.53 -2.68 -7.47
N GLY A 55 22.56 -1.90 -6.97
CA GLY A 55 22.78 -0.56 -6.44
C GLY A 55 22.87 0.55 -7.49
N THR A 56 22.69 0.24 -8.77
CA THR A 56 22.72 1.24 -9.85
C THR A 56 21.31 1.52 -10.38
N ASN A 57 21.13 2.75 -10.86
CA ASN A 57 19.91 3.16 -11.54
C ASN A 57 20.02 2.79 -13.03
N ASP A 58 19.20 1.86 -13.52
CA ASP A 58 19.26 1.30 -14.85
C ASP A 58 17.85 1.24 -15.47
N GLU A 59 17.64 1.92 -16.58
CA GLU A 59 16.35 1.98 -17.28
C GLU A 59 15.93 0.60 -17.83
N THR A 60 16.88 -0.22 -18.28
CA THR A 60 16.60 -1.58 -18.74
C THR A 60 15.98 -2.42 -17.62
N VAL A 61 16.51 -2.31 -16.39
CA VAL A 61 15.96 -2.99 -15.22
C VAL A 61 14.55 -2.49 -14.92
N GLY A 62 14.28 -1.20 -15.11
CA GLY A 62 12.95 -0.61 -15.00
C GLY A 62 11.93 -1.25 -15.94
N GLU A 63 12.30 -1.47 -17.21
CA GLU A 63 11.45 -2.15 -18.19
C GLU A 63 11.08 -3.58 -17.75
N TYR A 64 12.04 -4.35 -17.23
CA TYR A 64 11.78 -5.70 -16.74
C TYR A 64 10.93 -5.71 -15.46
N ALA A 65 11.10 -4.71 -14.59
CA ALA A 65 10.23 -4.54 -13.42
C ALA A 65 8.77 -4.32 -13.86
N ILE A 66 8.53 -3.51 -14.89
CA ILE A 66 7.20 -3.31 -15.46
C ILE A 66 6.67 -4.55 -16.16
N LYS A 67 7.47 -5.27 -16.95
CA LYS A 67 7.05 -6.55 -17.54
C LYS A 67 6.57 -7.53 -16.47
N SER A 68 7.32 -7.66 -15.37
CA SER A 68 6.94 -8.48 -14.21
C SER A 68 5.60 -8.04 -13.62
N PHE A 69 5.47 -6.75 -13.32
CA PHE A 69 4.30 -6.17 -12.67
C PHE A 69 3.03 -6.29 -13.53
N VAL A 70 3.12 -5.96 -14.81
CA VAL A 70 2.00 -6.07 -15.77
C VAL A 70 1.52 -7.52 -15.89
N ALA A 71 2.46 -8.48 -16.04
CA ALA A 71 2.11 -9.89 -16.12
C ALA A 71 1.46 -10.42 -14.82
N ALA A 72 1.95 -10.00 -13.66
CA ALA A 72 1.38 -10.37 -12.38
C ALA A 72 -0.02 -9.74 -12.17
N THR A 73 -0.21 -8.49 -12.56
CA THR A 73 -1.51 -7.81 -12.51
C THR A 73 -2.53 -8.48 -13.43
N GLN A 74 -2.11 -8.88 -14.63
CA GLN A 74 -2.99 -9.60 -15.55
C GLN A 74 -3.42 -10.96 -14.98
N ALA A 75 -2.50 -11.71 -14.38
CA ALA A 75 -2.81 -12.97 -13.72
C ALA A 75 -3.78 -12.79 -12.54
N LEU A 76 -3.61 -11.72 -11.76
CA LEU A 76 -4.52 -11.35 -10.67
C LEU A 76 -5.92 -10.99 -11.20
N LYS A 77 -5.99 -10.18 -12.25
CA LYS A 77 -7.24 -9.77 -12.92
C LYS A 77 -8.02 -10.97 -13.44
N GLU A 78 -7.32 -11.94 -14.03
CA GLU A 78 -7.90 -13.19 -14.55
C GLU A 78 -8.22 -14.23 -13.46
N GLY A 79 -7.94 -13.95 -12.19
CA GLY A 79 -8.17 -14.89 -11.09
C GLY A 79 -7.26 -16.13 -11.10
N LYS A 80 -6.12 -16.06 -11.80
CA LYS A 80 -5.10 -17.12 -11.82
C LYS A 80 -4.17 -17.11 -10.60
N VAL A 81 -4.14 -15.98 -9.91
CA VAL A 81 -3.52 -15.79 -8.59
C VAL A 81 -4.50 -15.06 -7.69
N ASP A 82 -4.43 -15.29 -6.39
CA ASP A 82 -5.41 -14.78 -5.42
C ASP A 82 -5.03 -13.39 -4.91
N VAL A 83 -3.74 -13.14 -4.70
CA VAL A 83 -3.18 -11.88 -4.17
C VAL A 83 -1.91 -11.49 -4.90
N LEU A 84 -1.63 -10.20 -4.92
CA LEU A 84 -0.41 -9.62 -5.47
C LEU A 84 0.42 -8.96 -4.35
N VAL A 85 1.64 -9.45 -4.15
CA VAL A 85 2.64 -8.78 -3.31
C VAL A 85 3.67 -8.14 -4.23
N THR A 86 3.82 -6.81 -4.17
CA THR A 86 4.79 -6.09 -4.99
C THR A 86 6.02 -5.70 -4.19
N ALA A 87 7.20 -5.80 -4.79
CA ALA A 87 8.43 -5.21 -4.28
C ALA A 87 8.53 -3.72 -4.71
N PRO A 88 9.37 -2.91 -4.06
CA PRO A 88 9.56 -1.50 -4.46
C PRO A 88 10.05 -1.34 -5.90
N ILE A 89 9.61 -0.28 -6.57
CA ILE A 89 10.07 0.11 -7.90
C ILE A 89 10.64 1.52 -7.87
N ASN A 90 11.60 1.79 -8.75
CA ASN A 90 12.08 3.15 -8.97
C ASN A 90 11.13 3.87 -9.94
N LYS A 91 10.45 4.91 -9.44
CA LYS A 91 9.43 5.65 -10.19
C LYS A 91 9.97 6.37 -11.44
N TYR A 92 11.26 6.67 -11.47
CA TYR A 92 11.92 7.27 -12.64
C TYR A 92 12.21 6.21 -13.72
N ASN A 93 12.79 5.06 -13.33
CA ASN A 93 13.19 4.01 -14.27
C ASN A 93 12.05 3.30 -14.96
N ILE A 94 10.86 3.31 -14.36
CA ILE A 94 9.70 2.63 -14.93
C ILE A 94 8.98 3.45 -16.01
N GLN A 95 9.32 4.74 -16.16
CA GLN A 95 8.68 5.58 -17.16
C GLN A 95 9.10 5.13 -18.57
N SER A 96 8.12 4.92 -19.43
CA SER A 96 8.33 4.56 -20.83
C SER A 96 7.19 5.08 -21.70
N GLU A 97 7.28 4.90 -23.01
CA GLU A 97 6.17 5.26 -23.92
C GLU A 97 4.89 4.47 -23.60
N THR A 98 5.04 3.25 -23.10
CA THR A 98 3.94 2.32 -22.82
C THR A 98 3.51 2.29 -21.34
N PHE A 99 4.31 2.87 -20.43
CA PHE A 99 4.00 2.91 -19.01
C PHE A 99 4.25 4.32 -18.44
N LYS A 100 3.19 5.09 -18.27
CA LYS A 100 3.21 6.49 -17.82
C LYS A 100 2.58 6.70 -16.45
N PHE A 101 2.53 5.66 -15.63
CA PHE A 101 1.96 5.72 -14.29
C PHE A 101 2.99 6.14 -13.25
N PRO A 102 2.62 6.98 -12.26
CA PRO A 102 3.50 7.38 -11.17
C PRO A 102 3.97 6.21 -10.29
N GLY A 103 3.21 5.13 -10.25
CA GLY A 103 3.52 3.96 -9.44
C GLY A 103 2.52 2.81 -9.57
N HIS A 104 2.65 1.83 -8.69
CA HIS A 104 1.80 0.64 -8.67
C HIS A 104 0.32 0.97 -8.51
N THR A 105 -0.01 1.84 -7.55
CA THR A 105 -1.41 2.12 -7.17
C THR A 105 -2.20 2.72 -8.33
N ASP A 106 -1.59 3.66 -9.06
CA ASP A 106 -2.25 4.33 -10.20
C ASP A 106 -2.52 3.35 -11.34
N TYR A 107 -1.56 2.47 -11.64
CA TYR A 107 -1.74 1.41 -12.63
C TYR A 107 -2.83 0.42 -12.21
N LEU A 108 -2.81 -0.04 -10.97
CA LEU A 108 -3.83 -0.96 -10.46
C LEU A 108 -5.22 -0.34 -10.43
N ALA A 109 -5.33 0.96 -10.12
CA ALA A 109 -6.60 1.69 -10.17
C ALA A 109 -7.20 1.75 -11.59
N GLN A 110 -6.35 1.71 -12.64
CA GLN A 110 -6.82 1.63 -14.02
C GLN A 110 -7.19 0.20 -14.43
N GLU A 111 -6.41 -0.81 -14.01
CA GLU A 111 -6.55 -2.19 -14.48
C GLU A 111 -7.59 -3.01 -13.70
N LEU A 112 -7.85 -2.65 -12.45
CA LEU A 112 -8.78 -3.36 -11.56
C LEU A 112 -10.01 -2.50 -11.27
N GLU A 113 -11.08 -3.13 -10.82
CA GLU A 113 -12.31 -2.43 -10.45
C GLU A 113 -12.21 -1.89 -9.03
N GLY A 114 -12.67 -0.65 -8.84
CA GLY A 114 -12.74 0.02 -7.55
C GLY A 114 -11.96 1.33 -7.49
N ASP A 115 -11.91 1.93 -6.30
CA ASP A 115 -11.23 3.19 -6.02
C ASP A 115 -10.01 2.92 -5.14
N ALA A 116 -8.84 2.78 -5.76
CA ALA A 116 -7.60 2.50 -5.04
C ALA A 116 -7.28 3.58 -3.99
N LEU A 117 -6.99 3.13 -2.77
CA LEU A 117 -6.64 3.99 -1.65
C LEU A 117 -5.46 3.37 -0.89
N MET A 118 -4.46 4.20 -0.58
CA MET A 118 -3.34 3.78 0.26
C MET A 118 -3.80 3.59 1.71
N PHE A 119 -3.58 2.40 2.23
CA PHE A 119 -3.96 2.00 3.57
C PHE A 119 -2.77 1.33 4.26
N MET A 120 -2.22 1.99 5.25
CA MET A 120 -1.06 1.49 5.98
C MET A 120 -1.50 0.56 7.10
N VAL A 121 -0.94 -0.62 7.16
CA VAL A 121 -1.38 -1.69 8.09
C VAL A 121 -0.19 -2.26 8.84
N GLN A 122 -0.35 -2.39 10.15
CA GLN A 122 0.53 -3.16 11.01
C GLN A 122 -0.31 -3.69 12.18
N ASP A 123 -0.51 -4.99 12.25
CA ASP A 123 -1.41 -5.64 13.21
C ASP A 123 -2.81 -4.98 13.24
N ASN A 124 -3.18 -4.39 14.37
CA ASN A 124 -4.44 -3.69 14.56
C ASN A 124 -4.38 -2.20 14.23
N LEU A 125 -3.19 -1.64 13.98
CA LEU A 125 -3.05 -0.25 13.55
C LEU A 125 -3.23 -0.16 12.04
N ARG A 126 -4.29 0.52 11.61
CA ARG A 126 -4.60 0.76 10.19
C ARG A 126 -4.82 2.25 9.99
N VAL A 127 -4.03 2.84 9.08
CA VAL A 127 -4.07 4.29 8.84
C VAL A 127 -4.36 4.57 7.37
N GLY A 128 -5.45 5.27 7.10
CA GLY A 128 -5.83 5.82 5.80
C GLY A 128 -5.68 7.33 5.75
N LEU A 129 -5.72 7.87 4.54
CA LEU A 129 -5.54 9.30 4.30
C LEU A 129 -6.74 9.89 3.54
N LEU A 130 -7.21 11.07 3.94
CA LEU A 130 -8.15 11.86 3.15
C LEU A 130 -7.45 12.48 1.94
N THR A 131 -6.30 13.13 2.18
CA THR A 131 -5.41 13.63 1.14
C THR A 131 -4.03 12.99 1.30
N ASP A 132 -3.39 12.63 0.19
CA ASP A 132 -2.10 11.92 0.23
C ASP A 132 -0.95 12.77 -0.39
N HIS A 133 -0.76 12.77 -1.69
CA HIS A 133 0.38 13.41 -2.36
C HIS A 133 0.04 14.80 -2.89
N ILE A 134 -0.41 15.70 -2.01
CA ILE A 134 -0.66 17.12 -2.33
C ILE A 134 0.14 18.03 -1.38
N PRO A 135 0.43 19.28 -1.79
CA PRO A 135 1.06 20.26 -0.90
C PRO A 135 0.22 20.48 0.38
N VAL A 136 0.87 20.63 1.53
CA VAL A 136 0.19 20.89 2.81
C VAL A 136 -0.71 22.13 2.73
N SER A 137 -0.29 23.15 1.97
CA SER A 137 -1.08 24.39 1.76
C SER A 137 -2.42 24.15 1.05
N GLU A 138 -2.59 23.02 0.38
CA GLU A 138 -3.80 22.69 -0.38
C GLU A 138 -4.74 21.74 0.37
N VAL A 139 -4.30 21.17 1.49
CA VAL A 139 -5.06 20.17 2.24
C VAL A 139 -6.46 20.67 2.57
N ALA A 140 -6.58 21.83 3.20
CA ALA A 140 -7.86 22.40 3.63
C ALA A 140 -8.84 22.58 2.45
N SER A 141 -8.35 23.07 1.31
CA SER A 141 -9.17 23.29 0.11
C SER A 141 -9.65 22.01 -0.58
N HIS A 142 -8.93 20.89 -0.38
CA HIS A 142 -9.30 19.58 -0.93
C HIS A 142 -10.32 18.85 -0.04
N LEU A 143 -10.46 19.23 1.25
CA LEU A 143 -11.43 18.59 2.15
C LEU A 143 -12.85 18.99 1.76
N THR A 144 -13.56 18.11 1.09
CA THR A 144 -14.97 18.27 0.70
C THR A 144 -15.80 17.15 1.31
N GLU A 145 -17.11 17.38 1.50
CA GLU A 145 -18.05 16.35 1.96
C GLU A 145 -17.98 15.10 1.06
N ALA A 146 -17.86 15.29 -0.26
CA ALA A 146 -17.77 14.19 -1.23
C ALA A 146 -16.51 13.37 -1.05
N LEU A 147 -15.33 14.01 -0.93
CA LEU A 147 -14.06 13.32 -0.71
C LEU A 147 -14.06 12.54 0.61
N ILE A 148 -14.45 13.18 1.71
CA ILE A 148 -14.49 12.59 3.05
C ILE A 148 -15.41 11.36 3.05
N THR A 149 -16.62 11.51 2.50
CA THR A 149 -17.60 10.41 2.43
C THR A 149 -17.08 9.25 1.61
N LYS A 150 -16.51 9.52 0.42
CA LYS A 150 -15.95 8.49 -0.45
C LYS A 150 -14.82 7.73 0.23
N LYS A 151 -13.84 8.44 0.80
CA LYS A 151 -12.67 7.81 1.46
C LYS A 151 -13.08 6.96 2.67
N ILE A 152 -14.02 7.45 3.51
CA ILE A 152 -14.52 6.68 4.66
C ILE A 152 -15.27 5.43 4.20
N GLU A 153 -16.11 5.52 3.17
CA GLU A 153 -16.84 4.36 2.67
C GLU A 153 -15.89 3.31 2.05
N THR A 154 -14.90 3.74 1.27
CA THR A 154 -13.86 2.85 0.72
C THR A 154 -13.14 2.08 1.82
N ILE A 155 -12.67 2.78 2.86
CA ILE A 155 -11.99 2.15 4.01
C ILE A 155 -12.93 1.21 4.76
N LYS A 156 -14.16 1.62 5.02
CA LYS A 156 -15.18 0.79 5.67
C LYS A 156 -15.43 -0.51 4.90
N GLN A 157 -15.58 -0.44 3.58
CA GLN A 157 -15.79 -1.63 2.75
C GLN A 157 -14.59 -2.57 2.81
N SER A 158 -13.35 -2.06 2.69
CA SER A 158 -12.16 -2.89 2.85
C SER A 158 -12.07 -3.51 4.25
N LEU A 159 -12.37 -2.78 5.33
CA LEU A 159 -12.40 -3.36 6.68
C LEU A 159 -13.39 -4.53 6.80
N ILE A 160 -14.55 -4.42 6.14
CA ILE A 160 -15.57 -5.48 6.15
C ILE A 160 -15.14 -6.66 5.26
N GLN A 161 -14.74 -6.39 4.02
CA GLN A 161 -14.52 -7.42 3.01
C GLN A 161 -13.17 -8.09 3.14
N ASP A 162 -12.11 -7.30 3.35
CA ASP A 162 -10.73 -7.77 3.30
C ASP A 162 -10.22 -8.16 4.69
N PHE A 163 -10.64 -7.41 5.74
CA PHE A 163 -10.23 -7.66 7.13
C PHE A 163 -11.28 -8.37 7.99
N SER A 164 -12.44 -8.70 7.41
CA SER A 164 -13.54 -9.41 8.11
C SER A 164 -14.07 -8.73 9.38
N ILE A 165 -14.02 -7.39 9.44
CA ILE A 165 -14.49 -6.58 10.56
C ILE A 165 -15.92 -6.10 10.27
N ASN A 166 -16.94 -6.80 10.77
CA ASN A 166 -18.36 -6.58 10.42
C ASN A 166 -18.90 -5.19 10.80
N LYS A 167 -18.43 -4.57 11.88
CA LYS A 167 -18.87 -3.26 12.36
C LYS A 167 -17.67 -2.38 12.68
N PRO A 168 -16.89 -1.96 11.67
CA PRO A 168 -15.66 -1.25 11.90
C PRO A 168 -15.89 0.12 12.56
N ARG A 169 -15.10 0.43 13.56
CA ARG A 169 -15.03 1.72 14.23
C ARG A 169 -13.89 2.52 13.62
N ILE A 170 -14.23 3.65 13.01
CA ILE A 170 -13.29 4.48 12.26
C ILE A 170 -13.10 5.79 13.00
N ALA A 171 -11.85 6.13 13.35
CA ALA A 171 -11.51 7.43 13.88
C ALA A 171 -11.04 8.36 12.75
N VAL A 172 -11.42 9.63 12.79
CA VAL A 172 -10.94 10.65 11.85
C VAL A 172 -10.23 11.75 12.64
N LEU A 173 -9.02 12.10 12.21
CA LEU A 173 -8.24 13.16 12.83
C LEU A 173 -8.67 14.53 12.31
N GLY A 174 -8.54 15.56 13.14
CA GLY A 174 -8.77 16.95 12.75
C GLY A 174 -7.70 17.46 11.80
N VAL A 175 -8.04 18.47 11.01
CA VAL A 175 -7.09 19.14 10.11
C VAL A 175 -6.24 20.16 10.87
N ASN A 176 -6.87 20.88 11.79
CA ASN A 176 -6.21 21.92 12.59
C ASN A 176 -5.77 21.41 13.97
N PRO A 177 -4.75 22.03 14.59
CA PRO A 177 -4.44 21.80 15.99
C PRO A 177 -5.70 21.98 16.86
N HIS A 178 -5.90 21.08 17.83
CA HIS A 178 -7.08 21.06 18.71
C HIS A 178 -8.43 21.06 17.97
N CYS A 179 -8.45 20.55 16.71
CA CYS A 179 -9.63 20.58 15.82
C CYS A 179 -10.21 22.00 15.65
N GLY A 180 -9.33 23.00 15.53
CA GLY A 180 -9.68 24.37 15.29
C GLY A 180 -10.09 25.21 16.53
N ASP A 181 -10.23 24.56 17.70
CA ASP A 181 -10.61 25.24 18.98
C ASP A 181 -11.78 26.21 18.84
N GLY A 182 -12.90 25.73 18.27
CA GLY A 182 -14.10 26.54 18.03
C GLY A 182 -13.89 27.68 17.02
N GLY A 183 -12.96 27.53 16.08
CA GLY A 183 -12.67 28.53 15.03
C GLY A 183 -11.50 29.46 15.35
N VAL A 184 -10.88 29.34 16.53
CA VAL A 184 -9.73 30.20 16.93
C VAL A 184 -8.48 29.85 16.11
N ILE A 185 -8.29 28.58 15.76
CA ILE A 185 -7.11 28.08 15.04
C ILE A 185 -7.48 27.57 13.60
N GLY A 186 -8.61 28.01 13.09
CA GLY A 186 -9.16 27.54 11.82
C GLY A 186 -10.56 26.98 12.02
N ASN A 187 -11.34 26.94 10.96
CA ASN A 187 -12.76 26.59 11.05
C ASN A 187 -13.13 25.35 10.21
N GLU A 188 -12.20 24.76 9.48
CA GLU A 188 -12.43 23.65 8.57
C GLU A 188 -12.98 22.42 9.28
N ASP A 189 -12.50 22.19 10.51
CA ASP A 189 -13.00 21.10 11.36
C ASP A 189 -14.48 21.29 11.69
N ASP A 190 -14.88 22.55 12.01
CA ASP A 190 -16.25 22.89 12.42
C ASP A 190 -17.21 22.96 11.22
N VAL A 191 -16.76 23.53 10.08
CA VAL A 191 -17.66 23.81 8.96
C VAL A 191 -17.74 22.68 7.94
N ILE A 192 -16.73 21.79 7.86
CA ILE A 192 -16.67 20.71 6.89
C ILE A 192 -16.61 19.34 7.58
N LEU A 193 -15.60 19.11 8.44
CA LEU A 193 -15.29 17.79 8.93
C LEU A 193 -16.37 17.28 9.89
N LYS A 194 -16.65 18.00 10.98
CA LYS A 194 -17.68 17.62 11.97
C LYS A 194 -19.08 17.40 11.35
N PRO A 195 -19.61 18.31 10.51
CA PRO A 195 -20.92 18.10 9.91
C PRO A 195 -20.96 16.88 8.98
N THR A 196 -19.89 16.64 8.22
CA THR A 196 -19.78 15.48 7.32
C THR A 196 -19.74 14.17 8.12
N LEU A 197 -18.89 14.09 9.15
CA LEU A 197 -18.83 12.90 10.01
C LEU A 197 -20.16 12.61 10.70
N LYS A 198 -20.86 13.66 11.17
CA LYS A 198 -22.19 13.52 11.77
C LYS A 198 -23.18 12.90 10.77
N LYS A 199 -23.23 13.39 9.51
CA LYS A 199 -24.11 12.82 8.48
C LYS A 199 -23.79 11.37 8.18
N ILE A 200 -22.50 10.99 8.14
CA ILE A 200 -22.06 9.61 7.89
C ILE A 200 -22.44 8.71 9.06
N PHE A 201 -22.28 9.19 10.30
CA PHE A 201 -22.68 8.47 11.51
C PHE A 201 -24.21 8.23 11.56
N GLU A 202 -25.00 9.26 11.26
CA GLU A 202 -26.46 9.16 11.21
C GLU A 202 -26.98 8.15 10.16
N LYS A 203 -26.18 7.87 9.11
CA LYS A 203 -26.43 6.82 8.13
C LYS A 203 -25.98 5.42 8.58
N GLY A 204 -25.47 5.27 9.81
CA GLY A 204 -25.16 4.00 10.43
C GLY A 204 -23.70 3.55 10.29
N THR A 205 -22.79 4.38 9.80
CA THR A 205 -21.35 4.09 9.80
C THR A 205 -20.74 4.55 11.12
N LEU A 206 -20.03 3.65 11.84
CA LEU A 206 -19.40 3.96 13.13
C LEU A 206 -18.13 4.79 12.92
N VAL A 207 -18.29 6.05 12.54
CA VAL A 207 -17.22 7.02 12.37
C VAL A 207 -17.23 8.04 13.51
N PHE A 208 -16.07 8.37 14.05
CA PHE A 208 -15.88 9.22 15.21
C PHE A 208 -14.80 10.27 14.97
N GLY A 209 -14.96 11.44 15.56
CA GLY A 209 -14.01 12.54 15.42
C GLY A 209 -14.73 13.87 15.11
N PRO A 210 -13.99 14.91 14.64
CA PRO A 210 -12.53 14.89 14.51
C PRO A 210 -11.82 14.84 15.87
N PHE A 211 -10.65 14.18 15.92
CA PHE A 211 -9.80 14.10 17.09
C PHE A 211 -8.52 14.92 16.90
N PRO A 212 -8.01 15.66 17.91
CA PRO A 212 -6.68 16.25 17.86
C PRO A 212 -5.61 15.16 17.72
N ALA A 213 -4.81 15.22 16.64
CA ALA A 213 -3.91 14.14 16.26
C ALA A 213 -2.84 13.84 17.33
N ASP A 214 -2.27 14.88 17.95
CA ASP A 214 -1.25 14.76 18.99
C ASP A 214 -1.78 14.02 20.23
N GLY A 215 -2.89 14.44 20.76
CA GLY A 215 -3.54 13.80 21.91
C GLY A 215 -4.07 12.41 21.59
N PHE A 216 -4.54 12.19 20.37
CA PHE A 216 -5.07 10.90 19.92
C PHE A 216 -4.00 9.81 19.89
N PHE A 217 -2.86 10.08 19.27
CA PHE A 217 -1.73 9.14 19.26
C PHE A 217 -1.00 9.12 20.61
N GLY A 218 -0.79 10.27 21.25
CA GLY A 218 -0.07 10.38 22.51
C GLY A 218 -0.74 9.67 23.69
N SER A 219 -2.06 9.43 23.62
CA SER A 219 -2.83 8.67 24.63
C SER A 219 -3.27 7.28 24.17
N ASN A 220 -2.69 6.74 23.11
CA ASN A 220 -2.99 5.43 22.53
C ASN A 220 -4.48 5.22 22.18
N GLN A 221 -5.21 6.28 21.86
CA GLN A 221 -6.63 6.17 21.53
C GLN A 221 -6.87 5.36 20.26
N TYR A 222 -5.88 5.28 19.36
CA TYR A 222 -5.96 4.51 18.12
C TYR A 222 -6.27 3.02 18.38
N GLU A 223 -5.88 2.45 19.52
CA GLU A 223 -6.18 1.06 19.90
C GLU A 223 -7.69 0.77 20.08
N LYS A 224 -8.53 1.80 20.19
CA LYS A 224 -9.98 1.67 20.35
C LYS A 224 -10.70 1.61 19.00
N TYR A 225 -10.01 1.76 17.90
CA TYR A 225 -10.56 1.87 16.55
C TYR A 225 -9.94 0.84 15.62
N ASP A 226 -10.71 0.41 14.63
CA ASP A 226 -10.26 -0.54 13.63
C ASP A 226 -9.48 0.15 12.51
N ALA A 227 -9.70 1.45 12.31
CA ALA A 227 -8.91 2.29 11.44
C ALA A 227 -8.88 3.74 11.94
N VAL A 228 -7.79 4.44 11.59
CA VAL A 228 -7.59 5.87 11.79
C VAL A 228 -7.47 6.53 10.42
N ILE A 229 -8.21 7.58 10.18
CA ILE A 229 -8.11 8.38 8.96
C ILE A 229 -7.48 9.72 9.28
N ALA A 230 -6.29 9.96 8.76
CA ALA A 230 -5.63 11.25 8.84
C ALA A 230 -6.06 12.17 7.70
N THR A 231 -6.03 13.47 7.93
CA THR A 231 -6.43 14.45 6.92
C THR A 231 -5.38 14.69 5.86
N TYR A 232 -4.08 14.46 6.18
CA TYR A 232 -2.96 14.57 5.23
C TYR A 232 -1.86 13.56 5.55
N HIS A 233 -0.95 13.42 4.60
CA HIS A 233 0.07 12.38 4.56
C HIS A 233 0.89 12.26 5.86
N ASP A 234 1.60 13.31 6.28
CA ASP A 234 2.52 13.22 7.41
C ASP A 234 1.81 13.09 8.76
N GLN A 235 0.57 13.62 8.88
CA GLN A 235 -0.25 13.45 10.08
C GLN A 235 -0.52 11.97 10.38
N GLY A 236 -0.68 11.16 9.34
CA GLY A 236 -0.93 9.72 9.49
C GLY A 236 0.34 8.90 9.46
N LEU A 237 1.25 9.17 8.51
CA LEU A 237 2.39 8.29 8.26
C LEU A 237 3.54 8.46 9.25
N ILE A 238 3.76 9.64 9.84
CA ILE A 238 4.77 9.80 10.88
C ILE A 238 4.45 8.92 12.09
N PRO A 239 3.26 9.03 12.73
CA PRO A 239 2.94 8.15 13.85
C PRO A 239 2.87 6.67 13.45
N PHE A 240 2.31 6.35 12.26
CA PHE A 240 2.27 4.98 11.79
C PHE A 240 3.68 4.37 11.70
N LYS A 241 4.61 5.03 11.01
CA LYS A 241 6.00 4.53 10.85
C LYS A 241 6.75 4.44 12.17
N THR A 242 6.49 5.37 13.07
CA THR A 242 7.08 5.35 14.42
C THR A 242 6.59 4.15 15.23
N LEU A 243 5.30 3.82 15.15
CA LEU A 243 4.68 2.73 15.90
C LEU A 243 4.91 1.36 15.25
N SER A 244 5.01 1.29 13.92
CA SER A 244 5.20 0.03 13.19
C SER A 244 6.63 -0.51 13.22
N PHE A 245 7.62 0.29 13.63
CA PHE A 245 9.03 -0.12 13.76
C PHE A 245 9.58 -0.90 12.54
N GLY A 246 9.25 -0.49 11.33
CA GLY A 246 9.69 -1.12 10.09
C GLY A 246 8.86 -2.34 9.63
N ASN A 247 7.83 -2.74 10.37
CA ASN A 247 6.94 -3.85 10.00
C ASN A 247 5.68 -3.40 9.24
N GLY A 248 5.61 -2.13 8.86
CA GLY A 248 4.48 -1.57 8.15
C GLY A 248 4.27 -2.20 6.77
N VAL A 249 3.00 -2.38 6.40
CA VAL A 249 2.55 -2.86 5.09
C VAL A 249 1.73 -1.78 4.43
N ASN A 250 2.02 -1.50 3.16
CA ASN A 250 1.16 -0.69 2.32
C ASN A 250 0.14 -1.60 1.63
N TYR A 251 -1.09 -1.56 2.10
CA TYR A 251 -2.25 -2.25 1.55
C TYR A 251 -2.97 -1.33 0.55
N THR A 252 -3.43 -1.85 -0.57
CA THR A 252 -4.27 -1.09 -1.50
C THR A 252 -5.74 -1.40 -1.24
N ALA A 253 -6.41 -0.54 -0.46
CA ALA A 253 -7.83 -0.67 -0.16
C ALA A 253 -8.70 -0.25 -1.36
N GLY A 254 -9.95 -0.72 -1.39
CA GLY A 254 -10.98 -0.29 -2.32
C GLY A 254 -10.93 -0.91 -3.72
N LEU A 255 -10.02 -1.83 -3.98
CA LEU A 255 -10.01 -2.62 -5.21
C LEU A 255 -10.74 -3.96 -5.03
N ASN A 256 -11.23 -4.54 -6.12
CA ASN A 256 -11.83 -5.88 -6.12
C ASN A 256 -10.80 -7.02 -6.01
N LYS A 257 -9.53 -6.69 -5.84
CA LYS A 257 -8.41 -7.63 -5.70
C LYS A 257 -7.47 -7.15 -4.60
N ILE A 258 -6.81 -8.07 -3.92
CA ILE A 258 -5.88 -7.78 -2.84
C ILE A 258 -4.48 -7.50 -3.39
N ARG A 259 -3.93 -6.35 -2.99
CA ARG A 259 -2.53 -6.03 -3.23
C ARG A 259 -1.89 -5.49 -1.97
N THR A 260 -0.73 -6.03 -1.62
CA THR A 260 0.13 -5.57 -0.54
C THR A 260 1.53 -5.22 -1.05
N SER A 261 2.24 -4.40 -0.31
CA SER A 261 3.67 -4.13 -0.54
C SER A 261 4.35 -3.72 0.76
N PRO A 262 5.69 -3.86 0.86
CA PRO A 262 6.42 -3.28 1.97
C PRO A 262 6.34 -1.75 1.98
N ASP A 263 6.53 -1.18 3.15
CA ASP A 263 6.53 0.28 3.39
C ASP A 263 7.96 0.87 3.36
N HIS A 264 8.73 0.52 2.33
CA HIS A 264 10.06 1.06 2.09
C HIS A 264 10.35 1.26 0.60
N GLY A 265 11.41 2.00 0.28
CA GLY A 265 11.88 2.23 -1.08
C GLY A 265 12.82 1.15 -1.61
N THR A 266 13.43 1.42 -2.76
CA THR A 266 14.31 0.50 -3.49
C THR A 266 15.66 0.26 -2.82
N ALA A 267 16.09 1.12 -1.88
CA ALA A 267 17.28 0.94 -1.05
C ALA A 267 18.57 0.59 -1.85
N TYR A 268 18.85 1.37 -2.90
CA TYR A 268 20.00 1.16 -3.78
C TYR A 268 21.34 1.13 -3.04
N ASP A 269 21.47 1.90 -1.97
CA ASP A 269 22.66 2.02 -1.15
C ASP A 269 23.07 0.73 -0.44
N ILE A 270 22.12 -0.15 -0.18
CA ILE A 270 22.34 -1.46 0.46
C ILE A 270 22.12 -2.65 -0.46
N ALA A 271 21.75 -2.42 -1.73
CA ALA A 271 21.49 -3.49 -2.68
C ALA A 271 22.73 -4.39 -2.89
N GLY A 272 22.55 -5.71 -2.79
CA GLY A 272 23.62 -6.70 -2.93
C GLY A 272 24.52 -6.88 -1.70
N LYS A 273 24.33 -6.09 -0.61
CA LYS A 273 25.15 -6.21 0.60
C LYS A 273 24.64 -7.25 1.61
N GLY A 274 23.46 -7.85 1.38
CA GLY A 274 22.87 -8.84 2.28
C GLY A 274 22.43 -8.31 3.65
N ILE A 275 22.25 -6.99 3.81
CA ILE A 275 21.90 -6.32 5.07
C ILE A 275 20.50 -5.70 5.07
N ALA A 276 19.74 -5.87 4.00
CA ALA A 276 18.39 -5.34 3.91
C ALA A 276 17.47 -6.04 4.93
N ASP A 277 16.66 -5.24 5.62
CA ASP A 277 15.61 -5.76 6.49
C ASP A 277 14.42 -6.22 5.62
N PHE A 278 14.08 -7.50 5.70
CA PHE A 278 13.00 -8.11 4.94
C PHE A 278 11.66 -8.15 5.69
N ASN A 279 11.59 -7.67 6.93
CA ASN A 279 10.41 -7.83 7.78
C ASN A 279 9.16 -7.21 7.16
N SER A 280 9.24 -5.98 6.66
CA SER A 280 8.07 -5.34 6.00
C SER A 280 7.57 -6.13 4.78
N PHE A 281 8.47 -6.72 3.97
CA PHE A 281 8.07 -7.59 2.86
C PHE A 281 7.44 -8.89 3.36
N LYS A 282 7.99 -9.47 4.41
CA LYS A 282 7.45 -10.67 5.06
C LYS A 282 6.04 -10.40 5.60
N GLU A 283 5.83 -9.28 6.30
CA GLU A 283 4.51 -8.87 6.78
C GLU A 283 3.53 -8.63 5.62
N ALA A 284 3.99 -8.06 4.49
CA ALA A 284 3.17 -7.91 3.29
C ALA A 284 2.71 -9.25 2.67
N VAL A 285 3.47 -10.33 2.87
CA VAL A 285 3.10 -11.69 2.44
C VAL A 285 2.12 -12.35 3.42
N TYR A 286 2.22 -12.05 4.72
CA TYR A 286 1.38 -12.67 5.75
C TYR A 286 0.04 -11.96 5.97
N LEU A 287 -0.05 -10.67 5.65
CA LEU A 287 -1.28 -9.90 5.73
C LEU A 287 -2.33 -10.42 4.76
#